data_2698fa3f7795b081748263f5fd0f50b9
#
_entry.id   2698fa3f7795b081748263f5fd0f50b9
#
_cell.length_a   1.000
_cell.length_b   1.000
_cell.length_c   1.000
_cell.angle_alpha   90.00
_cell.angle_beta   90.00
_cell.angle_gamma   90.00
#
_symmetry.space_group_name_H-M   'P 1'
#
loop_
_entity.id
_entity.type
_entity.pdbx_description
1 polymer ?
#
loop_
_entity_poly.entity_id
_entity_poly.type
_entity_poly.pdbx_seq_one_letter_code
_entity_poly.pdbx_strand_id
1 'polypeptide(L)'
;IVAQAVAQELERQAMRHDVHEEYLKAQMTLNGVVVTTHYGTIDMAAEFGVTRPTATISSASVLADLRAAQALSRAGLQNGGRVQGYILFASPALFEEIISSADVATAYQFSQASGNPLRNELGSVANGYTMFRFGNVDVVLYDDTFTDKAGNVLTVLEDGEGVLVPQI
;
A
#
# COMPACT_ATOMS: atom_id res chain seq x y z
N ILE A 1 7.28 -21.88 -38.06
CA ILE A 1 7.69 -22.37 -36.71
C ILE A 1 8.66 -21.39 -36.06
N VAL A 2 9.78 -20.99 -36.71
CA VAL A 2 10.78 -20.08 -36.12
C VAL A 2 10.17 -18.69 -35.84
N ALA A 3 9.43 -18.10 -36.79
CA ALA A 3 8.78 -16.79 -36.61
C ALA A 3 7.77 -16.77 -35.47
N GLN A 4 7.03 -17.86 -35.29
CA GLN A 4 6.07 -17.98 -34.19
C GLN A 4 6.77 -18.11 -32.83
N ALA A 5 7.86 -18.84 -32.74
CA ALA A 5 8.67 -18.94 -31.53
C ALA A 5 9.31 -17.60 -31.15
N VAL A 6 9.80 -16.85 -32.15
CA VAL A 6 10.34 -15.50 -31.93
C VAL A 6 9.24 -14.53 -31.44
N ALA A 7 8.05 -14.56 -32.04
CA ALA A 7 6.94 -13.73 -31.61
C ALA A 7 6.52 -14.01 -30.15
N GLN A 8 6.41 -15.28 -29.77
CA GLN A 8 6.09 -15.68 -28.41
C GLN A 8 7.17 -15.23 -27.39
N GLU A 9 8.44 -15.29 -27.76
CA GLU A 9 9.52 -14.83 -26.88
C GLU A 9 9.52 -13.30 -26.73
N LEU A 10 9.22 -12.55 -27.80
CA LEU A 10 9.07 -11.10 -27.74
C LEU A 10 7.89 -10.67 -26.85
N GLU A 11 6.74 -11.35 -26.95
CA GLU A 11 5.60 -11.12 -26.05
C GLU A 11 5.97 -11.40 -24.60
N ARG A 12 6.68 -12.49 -24.34
CA ARG A 12 7.13 -12.81 -22.98
C ARG A 12 8.12 -11.79 -22.43
N GLN A 13 9.02 -11.27 -23.27
CA GLN A 13 9.94 -10.21 -22.87
C GLN A 13 9.22 -8.89 -22.61
N ALA A 14 8.22 -8.53 -23.42
CA ALA A 14 7.38 -7.36 -23.20
C ALA A 14 6.65 -7.45 -21.85
N MET A 15 5.97 -8.58 -21.57
CA MET A 15 5.31 -8.79 -20.26
C MET A 15 6.27 -8.68 -19.08
N ARG A 16 7.49 -9.25 -19.20
CA ARG A 16 8.50 -9.13 -18.13
C ARG A 16 8.95 -7.69 -17.92
N HIS A 17 9.05 -6.92 -19.00
CA HIS A 17 9.40 -5.52 -18.93
C HIS A 17 8.31 -4.72 -18.19
N ASP A 18 7.05 -4.94 -18.54
CA ASP A 18 5.90 -4.28 -17.93
C ASP A 18 5.83 -4.58 -16.43
N VAL A 19 5.95 -5.86 -16.04
CA VAL A 19 5.98 -6.29 -14.63
C VAL A 19 7.15 -5.65 -13.87
N HIS A 20 8.32 -5.56 -14.49
CA HIS A 20 9.48 -4.93 -13.88
C HIS A 20 9.27 -3.42 -13.70
N GLU A 21 8.67 -2.76 -14.68
CA GLU A 21 8.33 -1.34 -14.61
C GLU A 21 7.30 -1.06 -13.49
N GLU A 22 6.28 -1.91 -13.34
CA GLU A 22 5.33 -1.83 -12.24
C GLU A 22 6.00 -2.00 -10.88
N TYR A 23 6.90 -2.98 -10.73
CA TYR A 23 7.67 -3.16 -9.51
C TYR A 23 8.47 -1.91 -9.16
N LEU A 24 9.17 -1.30 -10.12
CA LEU A 24 9.95 -0.08 -9.90
C LEU A 24 9.06 1.11 -9.51
N LYS A 25 7.90 1.24 -10.15
CA LYS A 25 6.91 2.28 -9.80
C LYS A 25 6.37 2.09 -8.39
N ALA A 26 6.04 0.85 -8.02
CA ALA A 26 5.57 0.52 -6.68
C ALA A 26 6.64 0.81 -5.62
N GLN A 27 7.88 0.40 -5.84
CA GLN A 27 9.00 0.70 -4.96
C GLN A 27 9.22 2.22 -4.80
N MET A 28 9.16 2.97 -5.89
CA MET A 28 9.30 4.42 -5.83
C MET A 28 8.15 5.09 -5.08
N THR A 29 6.91 4.65 -5.33
CA THR A 29 5.71 5.28 -4.78
C THR A 29 5.51 4.94 -3.31
N LEU A 30 5.66 3.67 -2.93
CA LEU A 30 5.40 3.19 -1.58
C LEU A 30 6.64 3.33 -0.69
N ASN A 31 7.80 2.88 -1.16
CA ASN A 31 9.03 2.91 -0.38
C ASN A 31 9.90 4.14 -0.65
N GLY A 32 9.61 4.92 -1.71
CA GLY A 32 10.40 6.06 -2.15
C GLY A 32 11.84 5.66 -2.53
N VAL A 33 11.98 4.44 -3.02
CA VAL A 33 13.26 3.84 -3.40
C VAL A 33 13.30 3.67 -4.91
N VAL A 34 14.39 4.09 -5.53
CA VAL A 34 14.65 3.89 -6.95
C VAL A 34 15.75 2.85 -7.10
N VAL A 35 15.42 1.73 -7.71
CA VAL A 35 16.39 0.66 -8.00
C VAL A 35 16.99 0.90 -9.39
N THR A 36 18.30 1.06 -9.46
CA THR A 36 19.01 1.28 -10.73
C THR A 36 20.04 0.18 -10.97
N THR A 37 20.29 -0.13 -12.24
CA THR A 37 21.26 -1.17 -12.63
C THR A 37 22.71 -0.73 -12.40
N HIS A 38 22.99 0.57 -12.45
CA HIS A 38 24.35 1.11 -12.38
C HIS A 38 24.71 1.71 -11.02
N TYR A 39 23.74 2.31 -10.35
CA TYR A 39 23.96 3.03 -9.09
C TYR A 39 23.41 2.30 -7.87
N GLY A 40 22.84 1.10 -8.09
CA GLY A 40 22.19 0.36 -7.00
C GLY A 40 20.86 1.00 -6.58
N THR A 41 20.55 0.86 -5.31
CA THR A 41 19.32 1.39 -4.72
C THR A 41 19.54 2.79 -4.18
N ILE A 42 18.73 3.75 -4.62
CA ILE A 42 18.75 5.15 -4.20
C ILE A 42 17.53 5.39 -3.32
N ASP A 43 17.75 5.74 -2.06
CA ASP A 43 16.68 6.20 -1.15
C ASP A 43 16.45 7.70 -1.38
N MET A 44 15.27 8.03 -1.92
CA MET A 44 14.89 9.40 -2.25
C MET A 44 14.79 10.28 -1.00
N ALA A 45 14.37 9.74 0.14
CA ALA A 45 14.30 10.50 1.37
C ALA A 45 15.69 10.90 1.88
N ALA A 46 16.64 9.98 1.83
CA ALA A 46 18.03 10.25 2.19
C ALA A 46 18.68 11.25 1.23
N GLU A 47 18.44 11.10 -0.08
CA GLU A 47 19.01 11.98 -1.11
C GLU A 47 18.51 13.43 -0.98
N PHE A 48 17.24 13.63 -0.66
CA PHE A 48 16.65 14.95 -0.43
C PHE A 48 16.79 15.45 1.02
N GLY A 49 17.41 14.70 1.91
CA GLY A 49 17.56 15.08 3.32
C GLY A 49 16.22 15.15 4.07
N VAL A 50 15.23 14.38 3.66
CA VAL A 50 13.89 14.34 4.26
C VAL A 50 13.77 13.13 5.16
N THR A 51 13.27 13.33 6.39
CA THR A 51 12.94 12.21 7.27
C THR A 51 11.51 11.77 7.03
N ARG A 52 11.32 10.47 6.74
CA ARG A 52 9.98 9.89 6.64
C ARG A 52 9.40 9.72 8.04
N PRO A 53 8.21 10.25 8.32
CA PRO A 53 7.56 10.00 9.59
C PRO A 53 7.12 8.52 9.65
N THR A 54 7.37 7.89 10.80
CA THR A 54 6.92 6.52 11.09
C THR A 54 5.92 6.54 12.22
N ALA A 55 4.92 5.66 12.15
CA ALA A 55 3.93 5.44 13.20
C ALA A 55 3.76 3.94 13.41
N THR A 56 3.52 3.52 14.64
CA THR A 56 3.21 2.14 14.96
C THR A 56 1.70 1.99 15.10
N ILE A 57 1.12 0.96 14.50
CA ILE A 57 -0.28 0.59 14.66
C ILE A 57 -0.32 -0.64 15.56
N SER A 58 -1.14 -0.56 16.61
CA SER A 58 -1.37 -1.65 17.55
C SER A 58 -2.81 -2.12 17.45
N SER A 59 -3.04 -3.42 17.45
CA SER A 59 -4.38 -4.01 17.47
C SER A 59 -5.25 -3.57 18.66
N ALA A 60 -4.61 -3.06 19.72
CA ALA A 60 -5.33 -2.54 20.90
C ALA A 60 -5.87 -1.11 20.73
N SER A 61 -5.34 -0.32 19.78
CA SER A 61 -5.66 1.13 19.65
C SER A 61 -5.63 1.62 18.19
N VAL A 62 -6.10 0.80 17.27
CA VAL A 62 -6.02 1.05 15.81
C VAL A 62 -6.56 2.42 15.42
N LEU A 63 -7.71 2.84 15.97
CA LEU A 63 -8.30 4.13 15.64
C LEU A 63 -7.44 5.32 16.11
N ALA A 64 -6.87 5.24 17.30
CA ALA A 64 -6.01 6.28 17.84
C ALA A 64 -4.69 6.37 17.05
N ASP A 65 -4.11 5.23 16.73
CA ASP A 65 -2.84 5.13 15.99
C ASP A 65 -2.99 5.60 14.53
N LEU A 66 -4.10 5.28 13.87
CA LEU A 66 -4.41 5.81 12.53
C LEU A 66 -4.57 7.34 12.56
N ARG A 67 -5.21 7.89 13.61
CA ARG A 67 -5.33 9.36 13.77
C ARG A 67 -3.96 10.00 14.01
N ALA A 68 -3.09 9.36 14.78
CA ALA A 68 -1.73 9.83 14.99
C ALA A 68 -0.93 9.81 13.68
N ALA A 69 -1.02 8.74 12.91
CA ALA A 69 -0.39 8.64 11.60
C ALA A 69 -0.90 9.71 10.61
N GLN A 70 -2.21 9.98 10.60
CA GLN A 70 -2.79 11.07 9.80
C GLN A 70 -2.26 12.44 10.23
N ALA A 71 -2.09 12.68 11.53
CA ALA A 71 -1.54 13.93 12.05
C ALA A 71 -0.07 14.12 11.63
N LEU A 72 0.74 13.06 11.70
CA LEU A 72 2.11 13.05 11.21
C LEU A 72 2.18 13.32 9.69
N SER A 73 1.33 12.69 8.91
CA SER A 73 1.24 12.93 7.48
C SER A 73 0.88 14.38 7.15
N ARG A 74 -0.07 14.98 7.88
CA ARG A 74 -0.43 16.41 7.72
C ARG A 74 0.71 17.34 8.08
N ALA A 75 1.43 17.05 9.15
CA ALA A 75 2.57 17.86 9.57
C ALA A 75 3.69 17.88 8.52
N GLY A 76 3.84 16.80 7.75
CA GLY A 76 4.78 16.73 6.64
C GLY A 76 4.37 17.55 5.40
N LEU A 77 3.08 17.88 5.25
CA LEU A 77 2.57 18.69 4.14
C LEU A 77 2.76 20.18 4.46
N GLN A 78 3.97 20.69 4.27
CA GLN A 78 4.38 22.05 4.68
C GLN A 78 3.61 23.21 4.01
N ASN A 79 2.88 22.99 2.91
CA ASN A 79 2.25 24.04 2.12
C ASN A 79 0.74 23.95 1.97
N GLY A 80 0.06 23.37 2.96
CA GLY A 80 -1.39 23.54 3.09
C GLY A 80 -2.27 22.87 2.05
N GLY A 81 -1.80 21.79 1.44
CA GLY A 81 -2.66 20.95 0.62
C GLY A 81 -3.87 20.49 1.45
N ARG A 82 -5.10 20.67 0.93
CA ARG A 82 -6.30 20.19 1.60
C ARG A 82 -6.40 18.67 1.41
N VAL A 83 -6.10 17.93 2.45
CA VAL A 83 -6.26 16.47 2.44
C VAL A 83 -7.74 16.12 2.43
N GLN A 84 -8.18 15.41 1.41
CA GLN A 84 -9.57 14.94 1.25
C GLN A 84 -9.79 13.60 1.94
N GLY A 85 -8.77 12.75 1.99
CA GLY A 85 -8.79 11.42 2.59
C GLY A 85 -7.40 10.84 2.69
N TYR A 86 -7.33 9.60 3.12
CA TYR A 86 -6.09 8.84 3.22
C TYR A 86 -6.28 7.44 2.65
N ILE A 87 -5.26 6.92 2.01
CA ILE A 87 -5.17 5.52 1.61
C ILE A 87 -4.02 4.89 2.40
N LEU A 88 -4.28 3.78 3.07
CA LEU A 88 -3.27 2.94 3.70
C LEU A 88 -3.09 1.68 2.85
N PHE A 89 -1.97 1.57 2.19
CA PHE A 89 -1.53 0.32 1.60
C PHE A 89 -0.92 -0.54 2.70
N ALA A 90 -1.55 -1.65 3.01
CA ALA A 90 -1.15 -2.52 4.12
C ALA A 90 -0.71 -3.87 3.59
N SER A 91 0.40 -4.40 4.14
CA SER A 91 0.78 -5.79 3.93
C SER A 91 -0.29 -6.74 4.49
N PRO A 92 -0.34 -8.00 4.06
CA PRO A 92 -1.33 -8.96 4.55
C PRO A 92 -1.37 -9.07 6.07
N ALA A 93 -0.21 -9.10 6.72
CA ALA A 93 -0.14 -9.20 8.18
C ALA A 93 -0.73 -7.97 8.88
N LEU A 94 -0.40 -6.75 8.43
CA LEU A 94 -0.94 -5.51 8.99
C LEU A 94 -2.45 -5.39 8.71
N PHE A 95 -2.90 -5.78 7.53
CA PHE A 95 -4.30 -5.76 7.15
C PHE A 95 -5.14 -6.67 8.07
N GLU A 96 -4.69 -7.89 8.31
CA GLU A 96 -5.33 -8.84 9.23
C GLU A 96 -5.31 -8.33 10.69
N GLU A 97 -4.21 -7.71 11.13
CA GLU A 97 -4.12 -7.10 12.46
C GLU A 97 -5.15 -5.99 12.65
N ILE A 98 -5.31 -5.12 11.65
CA ILE A 98 -6.29 -4.03 11.69
C ILE A 98 -7.72 -4.59 11.71
N ILE A 99 -8.06 -5.53 10.82
CA ILE A 99 -9.42 -6.11 10.75
C ILE A 99 -9.79 -6.86 12.02
N SER A 100 -8.86 -7.61 12.59
CA SER A 100 -9.10 -8.39 13.81
C SER A 100 -9.17 -7.55 15.08
N SER A 101 -8.87 -6.24 14.99
CA SER A 101 -8.86 -5.35 16.16
C SER A 101 -10.24 -5.16 16.80
N ALA A 102 -10.25 -4.95 18.11
CA ALA A 102 -11.48 -4.68 18.86
C ALA A 102 -12.17 -3.37 18.41
N ASP A 103 -11.40 -2.38 17.98
CA ASP A 103 -11.93 -1.10 17.49
C ASP A 103 -12.76 -1.29 16.22
N VAL A 104 -12.25 -2.05 15.25
CA VAL A 104 -12.95 -2.34 14.00
C VAL A 104 -14.16 -3.25 14.27
N ALA A 105 -14.01 -4.30 15.09
CA ALA A 105 -15.09 -5.19 15.46
C ALA A 105 -16.25 -4.44 16.16
N THR A 106 -15.92 -3.52 17.07
CA THR A 106 -16.91 -2.69 17.77
C THR A 106 -17.62 -1.73 16.83
N ALA A 107 -16.86 -1.01 16.00
CA ALA A 107 -17.44 -0.12 14.99
C ALA A 107 -18.37 -0.89 14.04
N TYR A 108 -18.01 -2.10 13.68
CA TYR A 108 -18.81 -2.97 12.82
C TYR A 108 -20.11 -3.45 13.48
N GLN A 109 -20.06 -3.81 14.77
CA GLN A 109 -21.24 -4.21 15.53
C GLN A 109 -22.26 -3.08 15.66
N PHE A 110 -21.81 -1.85 15.97
CA PHE A 110 -22.69 -0.69 16.03
C PHE A 110 -23.24 -0.29 14.68
N SER A 111 -22.56 -0.62 13.62
CA SER A 111 -22.97 -0.31 12.24
C SER A 111 -24.10 -1.21 11.74
N GLN A 112 -24.28 -2.40 12.29
CA GLN A 112 -25.36 -3.31 11.91
C GLN A 112 -26.75 -2.83 12.38
N ALA A 113 -26.83 -1.95 13.38
CA ALA A 113 -28.08 -1.48 13.98
C ALA A 113 -28.86 -0.48 13.11
N SER A 114 -28.26 0.10 12.10
CA SER A 114 -28.92 1.10 11.24
C SER A 114 -28.36 0.98 9.83
N GLY A 115 -29.10 0.41 8.91
CA GLY A 115 -28.89 0.26 7.46
C GLY A 115 -27.61 0.87 6.87
N ASN A 116 -26.45 0.29 7.15
CA ASN A 116 -25.17 0.99 7.15
C ASN A 116 -24.37 0.78 5.86
N PRO A 117 -23.80 1.88 5.31
CA PRO A 117 -22.88 1.81 4.18
C PRO A 117 -21.61 0.98 4.42
N LEU A 118 -21.09 0.93 5.66
CA LEU A 118 -19.88 0.16 6.01
C LEU A 118 -19.98 -1.35 5.73
N ARG A 119 -21.19 -1.93 5.74
CA ARG A 119 -21.38 -3.33 5.41
C ARG A 119 -21.10 -3.64 3.94
N ASN A 120 -21.29 -2.65 3.05
CA ASN A 120 -20.98 -2.78 1.63
C ASN A 120 -19.51 -2.47 1.33
N GLU A 121 -18.81 -1.84 2.26
CA GLU A 121 -17.41 -1.45 2.11
C GLU A 121 -16.44 -2.50 2.64
N LEU A 122 -16.85 -3.34 3.60
CA LEU A 122 -16.05 -4.50 4.02
C LEU A 122 -16.09 -5.59 2.94
N GLY A 123 -15.01 -5.75 2.23
CA GLY A 123 -14.90 -6.66 1.09
C GLY A 123 -15.28 -6.04 -0.25
N SER A 124 -15.35 -4.71 -0.32
CA SER A 124 -15.38 -4.02 -1.59
C SER A 124 -14.08 -4.28 -2.35
N VAL A 125 -14.21 -4.83 -3.55
CA VAL A 125 -13.08 -4.99 -4.47
C VAL A 125 -13.10 -3.80 -5.41
N ALA A 126 -12.24 -2.82 -5.15
CA ALA A 126 -12.01 -1.72 -6.08
C ALA A 126 -10.74 -2.00 -6.87
N ASN A 127 -10.83 -2.03 -8.19
CA ASN A 127 -9.69 -2.27 -9.08
C ASN A 127 -8.92 -3.59 -8.84
N GLY A 128 -9.61 -4.62 -8.32
CA GLY A 128 -8.99 -5.91 -8.01
C GLY A 128 -8.39 -6.05 -6.62
N TYR A 129 -8.32 -4.97 -5.83
CA TYR A 129 -7.79 -5.02 -4.46
C TYR A 129 -8.92 -5.10 -3.43
N THR A 130 -8.68 -5.88 -2.37
CA THR A 130 -9.56 -5.92 -1.20
C THR A 130 -9.34 -4.65 -0.38
N MET A 131 -10.41 -3.92 -0.10
CA MET A 131 -10.33 -2.68 0.66
C MET A 131 -11.49 -2.52 1.62
N PHE A 132 -11.26 -1.78 2.71
CA PHE A 132 -12.30 -1.31 3.61
C PHE A 132 -11.98 0.07 4.15
N ARG A 133 -13.00 0.80 4.59
CA ARG A 133 -12.84 2.16 5.12
C ARG A 133 -12.99 2.18 6.64
N PHE A 134 -12.02 2.77 7.32
CA PHE A 134 -12.05 2.95 8.77
C PHE A 134 -11.37 4.26 9.19
N GLY A 135 -12.03 5.03 10.05
CA GLY A 135 -11.44 6.28 10.58
C GLY A 135 -11.02 7.31 9.53
N ASN A 136 -11.73 7.42 8.41
CA ASN A 136 -11.42 8.27 7.25
C ASN A 136 -10.15 7.84 6.48
N VAL A 137 -9.79 6.55 6.61
CA VAL A 137 -8.70 5.91 5.88
C VAL A 137 -9.29 4.77 5.05
N ASP A 138 -8.96 4.74 3.79
CA ASP A 138 -9.23 3.59 2.92
C ASP A 138 -8.06 2.62 3.07
N VAL A 139 -8.29 1.51 3.77
CA VAL A 139 -7.27 0.47 3.98
C VAL A 139 -7.35 -0.51 2.83
N VAL A 140 -6.26 -0.62 2.09
CA VAL A 140 -6.13 -1.47 0.90
C VAL A 140 -5.15 -2.58 1.20
N LEU A 141 -5.58 -3.83 1.01
CA LEU A 141 -4.68 -4.98 1.04
C LEU A 141 -3.77 -4.92 -0.19
N TYR A 142 -2.48 -4.82 0.05
CA TYR A 142 -1.46 -4.85 -0.98
C TYR A 142 -0.63 -6.13 -0.83
N ASP A 143 -0.95 -7.13 -1.65
CA ASP A 143 -0.35 -8.46 -1.64
C ASP A 143 0.37 -8.82 -2.95
N ASP A 144 0.61 -7.82 -3.81
CA ASP A 144 1.29 -8.02 -5.08
C ASP A 144 2.71 -8.53 -4.85
N THR A 145 3.04 -9.61 -5.55
CA THR A 145 4.36 -10.23 -5.54
C THR A 145 4.96 -10.20 -6.93
N PHE A 146 6.24 -9.96 -7.00
CA PHE A 146 7.03 -9.94 -8.22
C PHE A 146 8.07 -11.05 -8.18
N THR A 147 8.49 -11.54 -9.34
CA THR A 147 9.50 -12.59 -9.40
C THR A 147 10.71 -12.08 -10.17
N ASP A 148 11.89 -12.18 -9.58
CA ASP A 148 13.15 -11.83 -10.23
C ASP A 148 13.59 -12.88 -11.29
N LYS A 149 14.71 -12.61 -11.95
CA LYS A 149 15.26 -13.53 -12.97
C LYS A 149 15.73 -14.87 -12.40
N ALA A 150 16.03 -14.92 -11.10
CA ALA A 150 16.49 -16.11 -10.39
C ALA A 150 15.32 -16.93 -9.83
N GLY A 151 14.09 -16.43 -9.92
CA GLY A 151 12.89 -17.06 -9.39
C GLY A 151 12.58 -16.70 -7.94
N ASN A 152 13.28 -15.70 -7.36
CA ASN A 152 12.97 -15.23 -6.01
C ASN A 152 11.73 -14.35 -6.04
N VAL A 153 10.88 -14.51 -5.04
CA VAL A 153 9.70 -13.66 -4.84
C VAL A 153 10.16 -12.35 -4.19
N LEU A 154 9.79 -11.25 -4.82
CA LEU A 154 10.02 -9.90 -4.33
C LEU A 154 8.69 -9.32 -3.87
N THR A 155 8.65 -8.77 -2.66
CA THR A 155 7.52 -8.01 -2.12
C THR A 155 7.87 -6.52 -2.10
N VAL A 156 6.87 -5.66 -2.22
CA VAL A 156 7.07 -4.20 -2.11
C VAL A 156 6.99 -3.75 -0.67
N LEU A 157 6.02 -4.30 0.08
CA LEU A 157 5.88 -4.07 1.52
C LEU A 157 6.37 -5.29 2.29
N GLU A 158 7.14 -5.06 3.36
CA GLU A 158 7.51 -6.12 4.29
C GLU A 158 6.31 -6.51 5.17
N ASP A 159 6.39 -7.70 5.79
CA ASP A 159 5.33 -8.18 6.68
C ASP A 159 5.14 -7.24 7.88
N GLY A 160 3.90 -6.87 8.14
CA GLY A 160 3.55 -5.93 9.20
C GLY A 160 3.76 -4.46 8.85
N GLU A 161 4.19 -4.15 7.63
CA GLU A 161 4.36 -2.78 7.16
C GLU A 161 3.20 -2.26 6.34
N GLY A 162 3.07 -0.94 6.31
CA GLY A 162 2.12 -0.24 5.46
C GLY A 162 2.54 1.20 5.18
N VAL A 163 2.00 1.77 4.12
CA VAL A 163 2.28 3.15 3.70
C VAL A 163 0.99 3.95 3.65
N LEU A 164 0.92 5.02 4.45
CA LEU A 164 -0.21 5.94 4.49
C LEU A 164 0.01 7.09 3.52
N VAL A 165 -0.83 7.18 2.50
CA VAL A 165 -0.76 8.20 1.44
C VAL A 165 -1.91 9.18 1.59
N PRO A 166 -1.66 10.50 1.72
CA PRO A 166 -2.72 11.51 1.72
C PRO A 166 -3.28 11.71 0.32
N GLN A 167 -4.60 11.82 0.19
CA GLN A 167 -5.30 12.25 -1.01
C GLN A 167 -5.48 13.77 -0.96
N ILE A 168 -4.89 14.48 -1.89
CA ILE A 168 -4.88 15.94 -1.98
C ILE A 168 -5.83 16.42 -3.08
#